data_5dab10d734f9a51bf8a67a26fbd5d6c2
#
_entry.id   5dab10d734f9a51bf8a67a26fbd5d6c2
#
_cell.length_a   1.000
_cell.length_b   1.000
_cell.length_c   1.000
_cell.angle_alpha   90.00
_cell.angle_beta   90.00
_cell.angle_gamma   90.00
#
_symmetry.space_group_name_H-M   'P 1'
#
loop_
_entity.id
_entity.type
_entity.pdbx_description
1 polymer ?
#
loop_
_entity_poly.entity_id
_entity_poly.type
_entity_poly.pdbx_seq_one_letter_code
_entity_poly.pdbx_strand_id
1 'polypeptide(L)'
;MNKLFVISLDTDTGAKKWKSMQNTILGNRLTKFTGVYGKLLNIEHPKYNNLIKRDWDYGSWKYGRRDIVEMSDSELGCCLSHFNVWNKVVEDDIDVAMILEDDAIRYNKKFIDITDDIIKTAPKNWDIILLGFMIPNRYLKDEIKVGDFYKVKEFVLAHSYLISNKGANKLIHKTPINAPIDTWMSLQSPTVNIYRHNYIVTNKNLIQSNLVAQSDTV
;
A
#
# COMPACT_ATOMS: atom_id res chain seq x y z
N MET A 1 0.41 -16.65 6.07
CA MET A 1 0.88 -15.65 5.06
C MET A 1 1.91 -16.29 4.15
N ASN A 2 1.74 -16.16 2.82
CA ASN A 2 2.52 -16.95 1.86
C ASN A 2 3.77 -16.23 1.35
N LYS A 3 3.76 -14.89 1.23
CA LYS A 3 4.86 -14.11 0.66
C LYS A 3 4.98 -12.71 1.27
N LEU A 4 6.22 -12.24 1.49
CA LEU A 4 6.52 -10.87 1.90
C LEU A 4 7.35 -10.19 0.79
N PHE A 5 6.76 -9.23 0.11
CA PHE A 5 7.45 -8.40 -0.87
C PHE A 5 7.87 -7.06 -0.25
N VAL A 6 9.07 -6.63 -0.54
CA VAL A 6 9.55 -5.28 -0.26
C VAL A 6 9.81 -4.58 -1.58
N ILE A 7 9.06 -3.56 -1.89
CA ILE A 7 9.28 -2.70 -3.05
C ILE A 7 10.50 -1.83 -2.76
N SER A 8 11.57 -1.98 -3.54
CA SER A 8 12.79 -1.21 -3.39
C SER A 8 13.42 -0.94 -4.75
N LEU A 9 13.96 0.27 -4.93
CA LEU A 9 14.59 0.67 -6.19
C LEU A 9 15.99 0.04 -6.36
N ASP A 10 16.38 -0.23 -7.59
CA ASP A 10 17.75 -0.61 -7.93
C ASP A 10 18.63 0.63 -8.09
N THR A 11 18.81 1.35 -6.99
CA THR A 11 19.68 2.53 -6.84
C THR A 11 20.54 2.36 -5.59
N ASP A 12 21.59 3.16 -5.44
CA ASP A 12 22.42 3.14 -4.23
C ASP A 12 21.62 3.39 -2.95
N THR A 13 20.66 4.30 -3.00
CA THR A 13 19.74 4.57 -1.86
C THR A 13 18.85 3.38 -1.61
N GLY A 14 18.24 2.79 -2.63
CA GLY A 14 17.41 1.60 -2.52
C GLY A 14 18.20 0.40 -1.98
N ALA A 15 19.43 0.20 -2.41
CA ALA A 15 20.32 -0.86 -1.89
C ALA A 15 20.59 -0.68 -0.37
N LYS A 16 20.83 0.55 0.07
CA LYS A 16 21.01 0.84 1.51
C LYS A 16 19.74 0.56 2.32
N LYS A 17 18.57 1.00 1.83
CA LYS A 17 17.26 0.74 2.46
C LYS A 17 16.97 -0.77 2.50
N TRP A 18 17.17 -1.48 1.38
CA TRP A 18 17.01 -2.94 1.31
C TRP A 18 17.87 -3.65 2.34
N LYS A 19 19.17 -3.29 2.45
CA LYS A 19 20.07 -3.84 3.46
C LYS A 19 19.58 -3.57 4.88
N SER A 20 19.03 -2.38 5.14
CA SER A 20 18.40 -2.06 6.43
C SER A 20 17.22 -2.98 6.73
N MET A 21 16.34 -3.23 5.74
CA MET A 21 15.21 -4.14 5.86
C MET A 21 15.65 -5.59 6.18
N GLN A 22 16.70 -6.08 5.52
CA GLN A 22 17.28 -7.41 5.77
C GLN A 22 17.81 -7.59 7.19
N ASN A 23 18.24 -6.51 7.83
CA ASN A 23 18.73 -6.51 9.21
C ASN A 23 17.59 -6.47 10.26
N THR A 24 16.33 -6.47 9.84
CA THR A 24 15.18 -6.54 10.74
C THR A 24 14.84 -7.98 11.15
N ILE A 25 13.91 -8.14 12.08
CA ILE A 25 13.38 -9.45 12.49
C ILE A 25 12.74 -10.24 11.33
N LEU A 26 12.42 -9.59 10.22
CA LEU A 26 11.81 -10.21 9.04
C LEU A 26 12.87 -10.76 8.07
N GLY A 27 14.10 -10.29 8.14
CA GLY A 27 15.27 -10.54 7.29
C GLY A 27 15.13 -11.61 6.21
N ASN A 28 15.26 -12.87 6.60
CA ASN A 28 15.24 -14.01 5.67
C ASN A 28 13.87 -14.32 5.05
N ARG A 29 12.80 -13.69 5.51
CA ARG A 29 11.43 -13.86 4.97
C ARG A 29 11.10 -12.87 3.88
N LEU A 30 11.92 -11.81 3.73
CA LEU A 30 11.70 -10.75 2.77
C LEU A 30 12.10 -11.20 1.36
N THR A 31 11.28 -10.84 0.40
CA THR A 31 11.59 -10.95 -1.03
C THR A 31 11.67 -9.55 -1.60
N LYS A 32 12.84 -9.15 -2.11
CA LYS A 32 12.97 -7.88 -2.82
C LYS A 32 12.11 -7.92 -4.08
N PHE A 33 11.33 -6.88 -4.28
CA PHE A 33 10.62 -6.59 -5.52
C PHE A 33 11.18 -5.29 -6.09
N THR A 34 11.78 -5.36 -7.28
CA THR A 34 12.39 -4.19 -7.91
C THR A 34 11.32 -3.18 -8.29
N GLY A 35 11.35 -2.03 -7.65
CA GLY A 35 10.44 -0.92 -7.91
C GLY A 35 10.78 -0.19 -9.21
N VAL A 36 9.80 0.50 -9.77
CA VAL A 36 9.96 1.33 -10.96
C VAL A 36 10.56 2.68 -10.56
N TYR A 37 11.71 3.02 -11.15
CA TYR A 37 12.33 4.32 -10.92
C TYR A 37 11.68 5.38 -11.82
N GLY A 38 10.77 6.16 -11.27
CA GLY A 38 9.92 7.08 -12.01
C GLY A 38 10.66 8.12 -12.86
N LYS A 39 11.85 8.58 -12.40
CA LYS A 39 12.68 9.53 -13.18
C LYS A 39 13.19 8.98 -14.52
N LEU A 40 13.22 7.68 -14.71
CA LEU A 40 13.58 7.02 -15.96
C LEU A 40 12.36 6.58 -16.76
N LEU A 41 11.16 6.90 -16.30
CA LEU A 41 9.90 6.48 -16.90
C LEU A 41 9.54 7.40 -18.06
N ASN A 42 9.42 6.84 -19.26
CA ASN A 42 8.75 7.52 -20.36
C ASN A 42 7.26 7.20 -20.32
N ILE A 43 6.49 8.03 -19.60
CA ILE A 43 5.04 7.84 -19.40
C ILE A 43 4.25 7.91 -20.70
N GLU A 44 4.76 8.62 -21.72
CA GLU A 44 4.14 8.77 -23.03
C GLU A 44 4.27 7.50 -23.89
N HIS A 45 5.05 6.50 -23.43
CA HIS A 45 5.17 5.25 -24.17
C HIS A 45 3.80 4.53 -24.23
N PRO A 46 3.34 4.04 -25.40
CA PRO A 46 2.01 3.47 -25.60
C PRO A 46 1.58 2.39 -24.61
N LYS A 47 2.53 1.63 -24.04
CA LYS A 47 2.23 0.60 -23.03
C LYS A 47 1.59 1.15 -21.76
N TYR A 48 1.70 2.46 -21.48
CA TYR A 48 1.16 3.10 -20.28
C TYR A 48 -0.18 3.79 -20.51
N ASN A 49 -0.64 3.99 -21.76
CA ASN A 49 -1.82 4.79 -22.12
C ASN A 49 -3.09 4.43 -21.33
N ASN A 50 -3.32 3.13 -21.07
CA ASN A 50 -4.49 2.63 -20.34
C ASN A 50 -4.14 2.18 -18.91
N LEU A 51 -2.91 2.34 -18.48
CA LEU A 51 -2.43 1.84 -17.21
C LEU A 51 -2.33 2.92 -16.15
N ILE A 52 -1.80 4.09 -16.52
CA ILE A 52 -1.58 5.20 -15.60
C ILE A 52 -1.77 6.54 -16.29
N LYS A 53 -2.26 7.54 -15.56
CA LYS A 53 -2.36 8.93 -16.00
C LYS A 53 -1.58 9.83 -15.07
N ARG A 54 -0.87 10.81 -15.60
CA ARG A 54 -0.15 11.81 -14.80
C ARG A 54 -1.11 12.74 -14.07
N ASP A 55 -2.15 13.18 -14.75
CA ASP A 55 -3.13 14.12 -14.23
C ASP A 55 -4.10 13.42 -13.26
N TRP A 56 -4.36 14.04 -12.10
CA TRP A 56 -5.39 13.60 -11.19
C TRP A 56 -6.18 14.77 -10.58
N ASP A 57 -7.46 14.51 -10.29
CA ASP A 57 -8.36 15.52 -9.78
C ASP A 57 -8.28 15.59 -8.24
N TYR A 58 -7.22 16.24 -7.76
CA TYR A 58 -6.98 16.47 -6.34
C TYR A 58 -8.12 17.26 -5.68
N GLY A 59 -8.65 18.26 -6.39
CA GLY A 59 -9.68 19.13 -5.86
C GLY A 59 -11.00 18.42 -5.62
N SER A 60 -11.43 17.55 -6.54
CA SER A 60 -12.64 16.74 -6.35
C SER A 60 -12.49 15.80 -5.16
N TRP A 61 -11.31 15.18 -4.99
CA TRP A 61 -11.04 14.33 -3.83
C TRP A 61 -11.04 15.11 -2.50
N LYS A 62 -10.39 16.29 -2.46
CA LYS A 62 -10.16 17.00 -1.20
C LYS A 62 -11.23 18.06 -0.86
N TYR A 63 -11.74 18.75 -1.87
CA TYR A 63 -12.57 19.94 -1.68
C TYR A 63 -13.95 19.86 -2.36
N GLY A 64 -14.24 18.77 -3.10
CA GLY A 64 -15.48 18.61 -3.87
C GLY A 64 -15.59 19.53 -5.08
N ARG A 65 -14.49 20.11 -5.56
CA ARG A 65 -14.41 20.92 -6.77
C ARG A 65 -13.25 20.46 -7.63
N ARG A 66 -13.40 20.55 -8.95
CA ARG A 66 -12.35 20.15 -9.87
C ARG A 66 -11.09 21.02 -9.71
N ASP A 67 -9.95 20.36 -9.53
CA ASP A 67 -8.62 20.96 -9.44
C ASP A 67 -7.60 19.92 -9.87
N ILE A 68 -7.14 20.00 -11.11
CA ILE A 68 -6.24 19.01 -11.71
C ILE A 68 -4.81 19.36 -11.34
N VAL A 69 -4.10 18.39 -10.80
CA VAL A 69 -2.67 18.46 -10.51
C VAL A 69 -1.95 17.30 -11.20
N GLU A 70 -0.65 17.43 -11.38
CA GLU A 70 0.18 16.38 -11.96
C GLU A 70 0.83 15.55 -10.85
N MET A 71 0.82 14.24 -11.02
CA MET A 71 1.65 13.35 -10.22
C MET A 71 3.13 13.53 -10.59
N SER A 72 3.98 13.59 -9.59
CA SER A 72 5.43 13.58 -9.76
C SER A 72 5.92 12.25 -10.36
N ASP A 73 7.12 12.25 -10.93
CA ASP A 73 7.73 11.01 -11.43
C ASP A 73 7.88 9.96 -10.33
N SER A 74 8.13 10.38 -9.08
CA SER A 74 8.22 9.46 -7.94
C SER A 74 6.87 8.80 -7.64
N GLU A 75 5.76 9.55 -7.69
CA GLU A 75 4.42 9.01 -7.51
C GLU A 75 4.03 8.05 -8.64
N LEU A 76 4.36 8.39 -9.90
CA LEU A 76 4.15 7.49 -11.04
C LEU A 76 4.95 6.19 -10.89
N GLY A 77 6.21 6.28 -10.48
CA GLY A 77 7.05 5.11 -10.20
C GLY A 77 6.50 4.25 -9.07
N CYS A 78 6.01 4.86 -8.00
CA CYS A 78 5.34 4.19 -6.89
C CYS A 78 4.08 3.45 -7.37
N CYS A 79 3.18 4.12 -8.11
CA CYS A 79 1.98 3.52 -8.69
C CYS A 79 2.28 2.27 -9.51
N LEU A 80 3.25 2.37 -10.42
CA LEU A 80 3.64 1.24 -11.28
C LEU A 80 4.32 0.13 -10.50
N SER A 81 5.07 0.44 -9.45
CA SER A 81 5.69 -0.56 -8.58
C SER A 81 4.63 -1.40 -7.86
N HIS A 82 3.61 -0.77 -7.29
CA HIS A 82 2.50 -1.47 -6.66
C HIS A 82 1.68 -2.27 -7.68
N PHE A 83 1.39 -1.69 -8.84
CA PHE A 83 0.70 -2.40 -9.91
C PHE A 83 1.45 -3.68 -10.35
N ASN A 84 2.76 -3.58 -10.52
CA ASN A 84 3.58 -4.72 -10.92
C ASN A 84 3.63 -5.81 -9.85
N VAL A 85 3.69 -5.44 -8.55
CA VAL A 85 3.65 -6.45 -7.48
C VAL A 85 2.29 -7.12 -7.37
N TRP A 86 1.18 -6.43 -7.66
CA TRP A 86 -0.15 -7.06 -7.72
C TRP A 86 -0.27 -8.05 -8.87
N ASN A 87 0.28 -7.71 -10.05
CA ASN A 87 0.38 -8.68 -11.16
C ASN A 87 1.15 -9.93 -10.72
N LYS A 88 2.29 -9.75 -10.05
CA LYS A 88 3.09 -10.87 -9.53
C LYS A 88 2.31 -11.74 -8.54
N VAL A 89 1.49 -11.14 -7.67
CA VAL A 89 0.61 -11.89 -6.76
C VAL A 89 -0.37 -12.75 -7.51
N VAL A 90 -0.96 -12.24 -8.60
CA VAL A 90 -1.93 -12.97 -9.43
C VAL A 90 -1.24 -14.03 -10.29
N GLU A 91 -0.15 -13.69 -10.98
CA GLU A 91 0.61 -14.59 -11.85
C GLU A 91 1.18 -15.81 -11.13
N ASP A 92 1.67 -15.61 -9.89
CA ASP A 92 2.23 -16.68 -9.07
C ASP A 92 1.19 -17.41 -8.22
N ASP A 93 -0.11 -17.10 -8.38
CA ASP A 93 -1.22 -17.67 -7.61
C ASP A 93 -1.00 -17.59 -6.08
N ILE A 94 -0.53 -16.45 -5.59
CA ILE A 94 -0.25 -16.22 -4.17
C ILE A 94 -1.55 -15.89 -3.44
N ASP A 95 -2.01 -16.75 -2.54
CA ASP A 95 -3.25 -16.54 -1.78
C ASP A 95 -3.27 -15.23 -1.01
N VAL A 96 -2.18 -14.98 -0.25
CA VAL A 96 -2.00 -13.77 0.57
C VAL A 96 -0.56 -13.31 0.51
N ALA A 97 -0.35 -12.09 0.07
CA ALA A 97 0.93 -11.39 0.12
C ALA A 97 0.90 -10.23 1.13
N MET A 98 2.04 -10.00 1.78
CA MET A 98 2.33 -8.75 2.46
C MET A 98 3.19 -7.90 1.54
N ILE A 99 2.82 -6.63 1.36
CA ILE A 99 3.56 -5.66 0.57
C ILE A 99 4.06 -4.57 1.50
N LEU A 100 5.35 -4.30 1.44
CA LEU A 100 6.07 -3.29 2.20
C LEU A 100 6.80 -2.34 1.25
N GLU A 101 6.84 -1.06 1.58
CA GLU A 101 7.81 -0.13 1.00
C GLU A 101 9.14 -0.22 1.76
N ASP A 102 10.26 0.14 1.14
CA ASP A 102 11.59 -0.01 1.72
C ASP A 102 11.95 1.01 2.82
N ASP A 103 11.01 1.89 3.14
CA ASP A 103 11.06 2.80 4.28
C ASP A 103 10.19 2.35 5.49
N ALA A 104 9.52 1.22 5.38
CA ALA A 104 8.74 0.59 6.45
C ALA A 104 9.69 -0.02 7.51
N ILE A 105 10.13 0.76 8.51
CA ILE A 105 11.31 0.46 9.34
C ILE A 105 11.06 0.01 10.78
N ARG A 106 9.86 0.17 11.31
CA ARG A 106 9.57 -0.17 12.70
C ARG A 106 8.55 -1.29 12.79
N TYR A 107 8.95 -2.39 13.40
CA TYR A 107 8.11 -3.57 13.58
C TYR A 107 7.99 -3.91 15.05
N ASN A 108 6.79 -4.30 15.46
CA ASN A 108 6.61 -5.00 16.73
C ASN A 108 7.35 -6.36 16.68
N LYS A 109 8.01 -6.77 17.76
CA LYS A 109 8.72 -8.06 17.83
C LYS A 109 7.83 -9.28 17.53
N LYS A 110 6.52 -9.17 17.80
CA LYS A 110 5.50 -10.20 17.52
C LYS A 110 4.78 -9.96 16.18
N PHE A 111 5.35 -9.14 15.31
CA PHE A 111 4.70 -8.69 14.08
C PHE A 111 4.14 -9.82 13.22
N ILE A 112 4.93 -10.91 13.04
CA ILE A 112 4.49 -12.05 12.22
C ILE A 112 3.31 -12.77 12.88
N ASP A 113 3.40 -13.07 14.18
CA ASP A 113 2.34 -13.77 14.90
C ASP A 113 1.04 -12.98 14.88
N ILE A 114 1.13 -11.65 15.12
CA ILE A 114 -0.01 -10.74 15.06
C ILE A 114 -0.62 -10.71 13.65
N THR A 115 0.22 -10.69 12.62
CA THR A 115 -0.25 -10.67 11.23
C THR A 115 -0.91 -11.97 10.84
N ASP A 116 -0.37 -13.12 11.26
CA ASP A 116 -0.97 -14.43 11.02
C ASP A 116 -2.33 -14.56 11.74
N ASP A 117 -2.46 -14.02 12.94
CA ASP A 117 -3.74 -13.98 13.66
C ASP A 117 -4.76 -13.03 13.01
N ILE A 118 -4.30 -11.89 12.51
CA ILE A 118 -5.12 -10.96 11.72
C ILE A 118 -5.68 -11.67 10.47
N ILE A 119 -4.86 -12.42 9.75
CA ILE A 119 -5.29 -13.16 8.55
C ILE A 119 -6.34 -14.23 8.91
N LYS A 120 -6.13 -14.99 10.00
CA LYS A 120 -7.05 -16.05 10.45
C LYS A 120 -8.43 -15.52 10.85
N THR A 121 -8.47 -14.32 11.43
CA THR A 121 -9.70 -13.70 11.97
C THR A 121 -10.35 -12.70 11.01
N ALA A 122 -9.74 -12.48 9.84
CA ALA A 122 -10.20 -11.52 8.84
C ALA A 122 -11.62 -11.85 8.32
N PRO A 123 -12.42 -10.84 7.99
CA PRO A 123 -13.71 -11.04 7.31
C PRO A 123 -13.53 -11.86 6.02
N LYS A 124 -14.37 -12.87 5.78
CA LYS A 124 -14.21 -13.82 4.66
C LYS A 124 -14.05 -13.18 3.26
N ASN A 125 -14.49 -11.95 3.09
CA ASN A 125 -14.48 -11.24 1.82
C ASN A 125 -13.46 -10.10 1.75
N TRP A 126 -12.45 -10.10 2.62
CA TRP A 126 -11.44 -9.07 2.60
C TRP A 126 -10.58 -9.14 1.33
N ASP A 127 -10.20 -7.98 0.82
CA ASP A 127 -9.32 -7.83 -0.32
C ASP A 127 -7.96 -7.24 0.11
N ILE A 128 -7.99 -6.23 1.02
CA ILE A 128 -6.82 -5.55 1.57
C ILE A 128 -6.98 -5.38 3.08
N ILE A 129 -5.90 -5.58 3.83
CA ILE A 129 -5.83 -5.23 5.26
C ILE A 129 -4.62 -4.31 5.46
N LEU A 130 -4.88 -3.08 5.87
CA LEU A 130 -3.86 -2.07 6.12
C LEU A 130 -3.09 -2.38 7.40
N LEU A 131 -1.76 -2.32 7.34
CA LEU A 131 -0.85 -2.56 8.46
C LEU A 131 -0.09 -1.29 8.86
N GLY A 132 0.19 -0.42 7.90
CA GLY A 132 0.81 0.88 8.09
C GLY A 132 0.14 1.91 7.18
N PHE A 133 -0.55 2.89 7.78
CA PHE A 133 -1.38 3.85 7.08
C PHE A 133 -1.73 5.04 7.97
N MET A 134 -2.32 6.07 7.40
CA MET A 134 -2.95 7.17 8.12
C MET A 134 -4.40 7.34 7.63
N ILE A 135 -5.33 7.48 8.57
CA ILE A 135 -6.72 7.84 8.26
C ILE A 135 -6.95 9.28 8.71
N PRO A 136 -7.36 10.19 7.80
CA PRO A 136 -7.75 11.53 8.20
C PRO A 136 -8.90 11.50 9.21
N ASN A 137 -8.80 12.29 10.29
CA ASN A 137 -9.75 12.27 11.42
C ASN A 137 -11.23 12.42 10.99
N ARG A 138 -11.51 13.11 9.88
CA ARG A 138 -12.85 13.29 9.33
C ARG A 138 -13.56 11.98 8.97
N TYR A 139 -12.80 10.90 8.67
CA TYR A 139 -13.35 9.61 8.23
C TYR A 139 -13.42 8.56 9.34
N LEU A 140 -12.78 8.78 10.48
CA LEU A 140 -12.81 7.83 11.60
C LEU A 140 -14.22 7.61 12.17
N LYS A 141 -15.11 8.60 12.02
CA LYS A 141 -16.49 8.54 12.56
C LYS A 141 -17.43 7.64 11.75
N ASP A 142 -17.08 7.37 10.48
CA ASP A 142 -17.96 6.66 9.53
C ASP A 142 -17.50 5.22 9.27
N GLU A 143 -16.58 4.70 10.07
CA GLU A 143 -16.08 3.35 9.90
C GLU A 143 -17.07 2.30 10.37
N ILE A 144 -17.28 1.29 9.53
CA ILE A 144 -18.16 0.16 9.85
C ILE A 144 -17.34 -0.92 10.56
N LYS A 145 -17.69 -1.23 11.80
CA LYS A 145 -17.04 -2.30 12.57
C LYS A 145 -17.57 -3.67 12.15
N VAL A 146 -16.64 -4.62 11.91
CA VAL A 146 -16.92 -6.03 11.56
C VAL A 146 -16.02 -6.92 12.43
N GLY A 147 -16.52 -7.41 13.55
CA GLY A 147 -15.69 -8.11 14.54
C GLY A 147 -14.62 -7.18 15.11
N ASP A 148 -13.36 -7.62 15.02
CA ASP A 148 -12.19 -6.82 15.43
C ASP A 148 -11.64 -5.94 14.30
N PHE A 149 -12.36 -5.85 13.19
CA PHE A 149 -11.97 -5.05 12.03
C PHE A 149 -12.87 -3.85 11.85
N TYR A 150 -12.33 -2.86 11.13
CA TYR A 150 -13.07 -1.70 10.64
C TYR A 150 -12.93 -1.63 9.13
N LYS A 151 -14.05 -1.49 8.42
CA LYS A 151 -14.04 -1.26 6.97
C LYS A 151 -13.60 0.17 6.71
N VAL A 152 -12.53 0.33 5.95
CA VAL A 152 -11.91 1.62 5.65
C VAL A 152 -12.45 2.15 4.33
N LYS A 153 -12.89 3.41 4.32
CA LYS A 153 -13.35 4.11 3.12
C LYS A 153 -12.23 4.95 2.50
N GLU A 154 -11.46 5.65 3.34
CA GLU A 154 -10.36 6.50 2.89
C GLU A 154 -9.15 6.36 3.81
N PHE A 155 -7.97 6.34 3.21
CA PHE A 155 -6.69 6.32 3.89
C PHE A 155 -5.63 6.98 3.01
N VAL A 156 -4.53 7.36 3.62
CA VAL A 156 -3.29 7.78 2.96
C VAL A 156 -2.11 7.02 3.56
N LEU A 157 -0.99 6.99 2.86
CA LEU A 157 0.19 6.19 3.20
C LEU A 157 -0.10 4.67 3.12
N ALA A 158 0.33 4.05 2.04
CA ALA A 158 0.16 2.60 1.81
C ALA A 158 1.47 1.83 1.96
N HIS A 159 2.33 2.26 2.90
CA HIS A 159 3.68 1.70 3.06
C HIS A 159 3.70 0.25 3.57
N SER A 160 2.55 -0.25 4.05
CA SER A 160 2.42 -1.64 4.48
C SER A 160 0.97 -2.12 4.47
N TYR A 161 0.72 -3.25 3.79
CA TYR A 161 -0.60 -3.88 3.76
C TYR A 161 -0.52 -5.35 3.38
N LEU A 162 -1.55 -6.10 3.76
CA LEU A 162 -1.84 -7.43 3.22
C LEU A 162 -2.77 -7.29 2.03
N ILE A 163 -2.58 -8.13 1.03
CA ILE A 163 -3.46 -8.25 -0.12
C ILE A 163 -3.75 -9.72 -0.41
N SER A 164 -5.03 -10.04 -0.64
CA SER A 164 -5.42 -11.35 -1.14
C SER A 164 -5.21 -11.44 -2.66
N ASN A 165 -5.06 -12.65 -3.20
CA ASN A 165 -5.04 -12.87 -4.66
C ASN A 165 -6.23 -12.19 -5.34
N LYS A 166 -7.43 -12.41 -4.80
CA LYS A 166 -8.66 -11.76 -5.26
C LYS A 166 -8.59 -10.24 -5.23
N GLY A 167 -8.02 -9.66 -4.17
CA GLY A 167 -7.84 -8.21 -4.03
C GLY A 167 -6.89 -7.66 -5.09
N ALA A 168 -5.75 -8.31 -5.29
CA ALA A 168 -4.79 -7.98 -6.35
C ALA A 168 -5.46 -8.05 -7.73
N ASN A 169 -6.17 -9.14 -8.02
CA ASN A 169 -6.89 -9.30 -9.28
C ASN A 169 -7.94 -8.22 -9.51
N LYS A 170 -8.66 -7.78 -8.47
CA LYS A 170 -9.59 -6.65 -8.60
C LYS A 170 -8.87 -5.35 -8.96
N LEU A 171 -7.72 -5.06 -8.32
CA LEU A 171 -7.00 -3.80 -8.53
C LEU A 171 -6.39 -3.71 -9.93
N ILE A 172 -5.76 -4.77 -10.44
CA ILE A 172 -5.14 -4.75 -11.77
C ILE A 172 -6.15 -4.51 -12.91
N HIS A 173 -7.44 -4.79 -12.69
CA HIS A 173 -8.50 -4.56 -13.66
C HIS A 173 -9.20 -3.19 -13.51
N LYS A 174 -8.72 -2.32 -12.61
CA LYS A 174 -9.32 -1.00 -12.36
C LYS A 174 -8.53 0.17 -12.95
N THR A 175 -7.57 -0.12 -13.81
CA THR A 175 -6.80 0.93 -14.50
C THR A 175 -7.70 1.83 -15.36
N PRO A 176 -7.31 3.08 -15.63
CA PRO A 176 -6.00 3.64 -15.30
C PRO A 176 -5.86 4.06 -13.83
N ILE A 177 -4.64 3.98 -13.31
CA ILE A 177 -4.25 4.61 -12.05
C ILE A 177 -4.11 6.11 -12.32
N ASN A 178 -4.97 6.92 -11.70
CA ASN A 178 -5.10 8.35 -11.94
C ASN A 178 -5.06 9.20 -10.67
N ALA A 179 -4.36 8.73 -9.66
CA ALA A 179 -4.05 9.44 -8.41
C ALA A 179 -2.83 8.77 -7.75
N PRO A 180 -2.15 9.39 -6.78
CA PRO A 180 -1.15 8.72 -5.94
C PRO A 180 -1.70 7.41 -5.38
N ILE A 181 -0.84 6.37 -5.27
CA ILE A 181 -1.28 4.98 -5.12
C ILE A 181 -2.20 4.73 -3.93
N ASP A 182 -1.91 5.34 -2.79
CA ASP A 182 -2.71 5.25 -1.57
C ASP A 182 -4.11 5.87 -1.76
N THR A 183 -4.16 7.07 -2.32
CA THR A 183 -5.41 7.75 -2.67
C THR A 183 -6.19 6.95 -3.72
N TRP A 184 -5.51 6.45 -4.76
CA TRP A 184 -6.17 5.64 -5.78
C TRP A 184 -6.74 4.35 -5.22
N MET A 185 -6.00 3.62 -4.38
CA MET A 185 -6.50 2.43 -3.67
C MET A 185 -7.72 2.78 -2.80
N SER A 186 -7.66 3.88 -2.09
CA SER A 186 -8.74 4.40 -1.26
C SER A 186 -10.03 4.64 -2.08
N LEU A 187 -9.91 5.23 -3.27
CA LEU A 187 -11.01 5.45 -4.20
C LEU A 187 -11.67 4.15 -4.69
N GLN A 188 -11.00 2.99 -4.58
CA GLN A 188 -11.57 1.69 -4.93
C GLN A 188 -12.43 1.07 -3.82
N SER A 189 -12.48 1.67 -2.63
CA SER A 189 -13.20 1.13 -1.46
C SER A 189 -14.70 0.78 -1.67
N PRO A 190 -15.44 1.35 -2.64
CA PRO A 190 -16.79 0.91 -2.92
C PRO A 190 -16.88 -0.55 -3.44
N THR A 191 -15.85 -1.05 -4.10
CA THR A 191 -15.83 -2.39 -4.74
C THR A 191 -14.69 -3.28 -4.25
N VAL A 192 -13.69 -2.71 -3.59
CA VAL A 192 -12.57 -3.39 -2.94
C VAL A 192 -12.78 -3.33 -1.43
N ASN A 193 -12.82 -4.47 -0.78
CA ASN A 193 -13.05 -4.54 0.66
C ASN A 193 -11.73 -4.31 1.41
N ILE A 194 -11.54 -3.08 1.86
CA ILE A 194 -10.36 -2.62 2.59
C ILE A 194 -10.68 -2.57 4.07
N TYR A 195 -9.85 -3.19 4.88
CA TYR A 195 -10.01 -3.26 6.32
C TYR A 195 -8.74 -2.80 7.06
N ARG A 196 -8.91 -2.41 8.31
CA ARG A 196 -7.86 -2.30 9.32
C ARG A 196 -8.27 -3.10 10.56
N HIS A 197 -7.32 -3.67 11.26
CA HIS A 197 -7.59 -4.38 12.51
C HIS A 197 -7.54 -3.42 13.70
N ASN A 198 -8.38 -3.64 14.71
CA ASN A 198 -8.44 -2.81 15.91
C ASN A 198 -7.08 -2.68 16.63
N TYR A 199 -6.32 -3.77 16.70
CA TYR A 199 -4.98 -3.77 17.28
C TYR A 199 -4.04 -2.74 16.65
N ILE A 200 -4.13 -2.50 15.35
CA ILE A 200 -3.26 -1.57 14.61
C ILE A 200 -3.50 -0.13 15.05
N VAL A 201 -4.75 0.22 15.36
CA VAL A 201 -5.13 1.56 15.81
C VAL A 201 -4.68 1.84 17.24
N THR A 202 -4.88 0.86 18.14
CA THR A 202 -4.52 0.99 19.55
C THR A 202 -3.00 1.00 19.77
N ASN A 203 -2.22 0.41 18.85
CA ASN A 203 -0.76 0.27 18.96
C ASN A 203 0.01 1.14 17.96
N LYS A 204 -0.58 2.22 17.45
CA LYS A 204 0.03 3.21 16.53
C LYS A 204 0.71 2.57 15.32
N ASN A 205 -0.05 1.78 14.56
CA ASN A 205 0.42 1.00 13.41
C ASN A 205 1.45 -0.09 13.76
N LEU A 206 1.31 -1.26 13.18
CA LEU A 206 2.28 -2.35 13.33
C LEU A 206 3.61 -2.00 12.68
N ILE A 207 3.55 -1.15 11.67
CA ILE A 207 4.68 -0.69 10.85
C ILE A 207 4.58 0.81 10.69
N GLN A 208 5.69 1.52 10.86
CA GLN A 208 5.81 2.96 10.61
C GLN A 208 6.78 3.20 9.46
N SER A 209 6.48 4.18 8.60
CA SER A 209 7.43 4.69 7.62
C SER A 209 8.33 5.78 8.23
N ASN A 210 9.49 6.01 7.60
CA ASN A 210 10.38 7.11 7.97
C ASN A 210 9.72 8.48 7.86
N LEU A 211 8.76 8.66 6.94
CA LEU A 211 8.05 9.91 6.74
C LEU A 211 7.17 10.27 7.94
N VAL A 212 6.52 9.26 8.57
CA VAL A 212 5.70 9.46 9.76
C VAL A 212 6.56 9.72 10.99
N ALA A 213 7.75 9.09 11.09
CA ALA A 213 8.67 9.29 12.20
C ALA A 213 9.28 10.70 12.25
N GLN A 214 9.31 11.43 11.13
CA GLN A 214 9.78 12.82 11.08
C GLN A 214 8.71 13.83 11.50
N SER A 215 7.42 13.51 11.39
CA SER A 215 6.32 14.39 11.79
C SER A 215 6.01 14.36 13.29
N ASP A 216 6.45 13.32 14.01
CA ASP A 216 6.28 13.20 15.48
C ASP A 216 7.38 13.97 16.28
N THR A 217 8.30 14.66 15.60
CA THR A 217 9.41 15.41 16.21
C THR A 217 9.30 16.94 16.07
N VAL A 218 8.11 17.46 15.72
CA VAL A 218 7.81 18.90 15.67
C VAL A 218 6.79 19.26 16.74
#